data_9a6f6826dab813f9b894e7caddaad04f
#
_entry.id   9a6f6826dab813f9b894e7caddaad04f
#
_cell.length_a   1.000
_cell.length_b   1.000
_cell.length_c   1.000
_cell.angle_alpha   90.00
_cell.angle_beta   90.00
_cell.angle_gamma   90.00
#
_symmetry.space_group_name_H-M   'P 1'
#
loop_
_entity.id
_entity.type
_entity.pdbx_description
1 polymer ?
#
loop_
_entity_poly.entity_id
_entity_poly.type
_entity_poly.pdbx_seq_one_letter_code
_entity_poly.pdbx_strand_id
1 'polypeptide(L)'
;MSVRPILAALALGGAAAAAYAAAPQAPAPAAKSAIARAIADPARSEANRARDKYRHPAETLAFFGVTPAKKVVEFIPGGGWYSEILAKLPAAGGSYTALVPSAKAAEGATKMLADKKLTGTVATVDPATGTSSVPANSQDVVLTFRNVHNLTMNGGDAAANVFKAWFAMLKPGGTLGVVDHRLPEDADAAKEKDSGYVKESTVKRLAEAAGFRLAGASNVNANPKDTHDHPKGVWTLPPTYALADVDRAKYAAIGESDRFTIRFVKPK
;
A
#
# COMPACT_ATOMS: atom_id res chain seq x y z
N MET A 1 18.45 -66.87 36.56
CA MET A 1 17.91 -65.52 36.82
C MET A 1 18.66 -64.54 35.90
N SER A 2 18.02 -64.12 34.79
CA SER A 2 18.64 -63.26 33.79
C SER A 2 18.02 -61.87 33.85
N VAL A 3 18.83 -60.88 34.14
CA VAL A 3 18.39 -59.47 34.24
C VAL A 3 18.65 -58.81 32.88
N ARG A 4 17.58 -58.35 32.21
CA ARG A 4 17.66 -57.57 30.98
C ARG A 4 17.76 -56.07 31.32
N PRO A 5 18.62 -55.27 30.70
CA PRO A 5 18.62 -53.82 30.84
C PRO A 5 17.59 -53.17 29.94
N ILE A 6 16.84 -52.25 30.51
CA ILE A 6 15.89 -51.35 29.80
C ILE A 6 16.70 -50.21 29.17
N LEU A 7 16.68 -50.09 27.84
CA LEU A 7 17.15 -48.91 27.15
C LEU A 7 16.08 -47.82 27.20
N ALA A 8 16.40 -46.72 27.85
CA ALA A 8 15.63 -45.47 27.79
C ALA A 8 15.99 -44.68 26.54
N ALA A 9 15.07 -44.53 25.63
CA ALA A 9 15.23 -43.65 24.47
C ALA A 9 14.96 -42.18 24.89
N LEU A 10 15.99 -41.33 24.87
CA LEU A 10 15.83 -39.90 25.00
C LEU A 10 15.30 -39.35 23.67
N ALA A 11 14.06 -38.86 23.66
CA ALA A 11 13.51 -38.08 22.57
C ALA A 11 14.01 -36.62 22.69
N LEU A 12 14.92 -36.20 21.82
CA LEU A 12 15.28 -34.79 21.65
C LEU A 12 14.11 -34.07 20.95
N GLY A 13 13.30 -33.37 21.73
CA GLY A 13 12.31 -32.44 21.23
C GLY A 13 12.99 -31.16 20.75
N GLY A 14 13.19 -31.03 19.43
CA GLY A 14 13.65 -29.79 18.81
C GLY A 14 12.55 -28.73 18.87
N ALA A 15 12.68 -27.77 19.78
CA ALA A 15 11.85 -26.58 19.78
C ALA A 15 12.23 -25.68 18.59
N ALA A 16 11.41 -25.66 17.54
CA ALA A 16 11.53 -24.66 16.48
C ALA A 16 11.18 -23.29 17.06
N ALA A 17 12.20 -22.50 17.34
CA ALA A 17 12.02 -21.09 17.69
C ALA A 17 11.48 -20.36 16.47
N ALA A 18 10.19 -20.02 16.48
CA ALA A 18 9.61 -19.09 15.53
C ALA A 18 10.32 -17.75 15.72
N ALA A 19 11.16 -17.37 14.75
CA ALA A 19 11.76 -16.04 14.71
C ALA A 19 10.64 -15.03 14.48
N TYR A 20 10.17 -14.41 15.53
CA TYR A 20 9.32 -13.22 15.46
C TYR A 20 10.09 -12.16 14.68
N ALA A 21 9.56 -11.74 13.53
CA ALA A 21 10.10 -10.58 12.81
C ALA A 21 10.06 -9.38 13.78
N ALA A 22 11.22 -8.77 14.00
CA ALA A 22 11.33 -7.62 14.90
C ALA A 22 10.28 -6.56 14.53
N ALA A 23 9.58 -6.04 15.53
CA ALA A 23 8.62 -4.96 15.36
C ALA A 23 9.32 -3.78 14.62
N PRO A 24 8.60 -3.11 13.71
CA PRO A 24 9.19 -2.03 12.94
C PRO A 24 9.66 -0.93 13.87
N GLN A 25 10.93 -0.63 13.75
CA GLN A 25 11.53 0.49 14.48
C GLN A 25 10.87 1.78 13.99
N ALA A 26 10.37 2.59 14.92
CA ALA A 26 9.80 3.89 14.59
C ALA A 26 10.81 4.73 13.80
N PRO A 27 10.40 5.48 12.76
CA PRO A 27 11.33 6.32 12.00
C PRO A 27 12.09 7.28 12.91
N ALA A 28 13.37 7.46 12.62
CA ALA A 28 14.21 8.38 13.36
C ALA A 28 13.63 9.82 13.31
N PRO A 29 13.90 10.67 14.33
CA PRO A 29 13.38 12.04 14.39
C PRO A 29 13.62 12.86 13.12
N ALA A 30 14.78 12.71 12.48
CA ALA A 30 15.12 13.39 11.23
C ALA A 30 14.22 12.97 10.05
N ALA A 31 13.83 11.69 9.95
CA ALA A 31 12.91 11.21 8.92
C ALA A 31 11.49 11.74 9.14
N LYS A 32 11.00 11.76 10.39
CA LYS A 32 9.71 12.38 10.73
C LYS A 32 9.68 13.86 10.35
N SER A 33 10.76 14.59 10.63
CA SER A 33 10.91 16.00 10.26
C SER A 33 10.90 16.21 8.73
N ALA A 34 11.54 15.32 7.94
CA ALA A 34 11.53 15.42 6.49
C ALA A 34 10.13 15.17 5.92
N ILE A 35 9.43 14.15 6.40
CA ILE A 35 8.03 13.88 6.02
C ILE A 35 7.14 15.08 6.36
N ALA A 36 7.25 15.62 7.56
CA ALA A 36 6.47 16.79 7.99
C ALA A 36 6.72 18.03 7.09
N ARG A 37 7.98 18.28 6.71
CA ARG A 37 8.31 19.36 5.76
C ARG A 37 7.70 19.13 4.38
N ALA A 38 7.77 17.90 3.85
CA ALA A 38 7.18 17.57 2.55
C ALA A 38 5.65 17.70 2.56
N ILE A 39 4.98 17.37 3.68
CA ILE A 39 3.53 17.55 3.86
C ILE A 39 3.18 19.03 3.92
N ALA A 40 3.97 19.84 4.63
CA ALA A 40 3.74 21.28 4.79
C ALA A 40 4.18 22.11 3.58
N ASP A 41 4.76 21.52 2.54
CA ASP A 41 5.26 22.23 1.37
C ASP A 41 4.16 23.08 0.71
N PRO A 42 4.32 24.41 0.59
CA PRO A 42 3.32 25.30 0.02
C PRO A 42 3.05 25.04 -1.47
N ALA A 43 3.96 24.35 -2.17
CA ALA A 43 3.75 23.95 -3.56
C ALA A 43 2.76 22.78 -3.73
N ARG A 44 2.37 22.12 -2.63
CA ARG A 44 1.25 21.15 -2.67
C ARG A 44 -0.07 21.88 -2.93
N SER A 45 -0.89 21.32 -3.81
CA SER A 45 -2.19 21.93 -4.10
C SER A 45 -3.07 22.03 -2.85
N GLU A 46 -3.83 23.12 -2.72
CA GLU A 46 -4.75 23.31 -1.60
C GLU A 46 -5.77 22.20 -1.53
N ALA A 47 -6.32 21.78 -2.68
CA ALA A 47 -7.26 20.66 -2.77
C ALA A 47 -6.67 19.35 -2.23
N ASN A 48 -5.37 19.11 -2.42
CA ASN A 48 -4.70 17.94 -1.86
C ASN A 48 -4.44 18.09 -0.35
N ARG A 49 -4.00 19.26 0.12
CA ARG A 49 -3.79 19.53 1.55
C ARG A 49 -5.09 19.40 2.36
N ALA A 50 -6.22 19.87 1.83
CA ALA A 50 -7.53 19.74 2.47
C ALA A 50 -7.93 18.28 2.78
N ARG A 51 -7.31 17.31 2.10
CA ARG A 51 -7.56 15.88 2.26
C ARG A 51 -6.60 15.19 3.25
N ASP A 52 -5.58 15.87 3.74
CA ASP A 52 -4.61 15.31 4.70
C ASP A 52 -5.30 14.79 5.96
N LYS A 53 -6.35 15.48 6.43
CA LYS A 53 -7.17 15.09 7.57
C LYS A 53 -7.87 13.72 7.43
N TYR A 54 -8.04 13.23 6.21
CA TYR A 54 -8.63 11.92 5.92
C TYR A 54 -7.56 10.87 5.59
N ARG A 55 -6.33 11.29 5.28
CA ARG A 55 -5.29 10.40 4.73
C ARG A 55 -4.07 10.25 5.62
N HIS A 56 -3.99 11.05 6.70
CA HIS A 56 -2.98 10.97 7.75
C HIS A 56 -1.58 10.66 7.20
N PRO A 57 -1.05 11.50 6.25
CA PRO A 57 0.14 11.14 5.49
C PRO A 57 1.38 10.94 6.36
N ALA A 58 1.53 11.69 7.46
CA ALA A 58 2.67 11.57 8.35
C ALA A 58 2.72 10.19 9.01
N GLU A 59 1.61 9.78 9.59
CA GLU A 59 1.45 8.51 10.30
C GLU A 59 1.52 7.33 9.33
N THR A 60 0.87 7.46 8.17
CA THR A 60 0.83 6.42 7.13
C THR A 60 2.24 6.15 6.58
N LEU A 61 2.98 7.19 6.19
CA LEU A 61 4.34 7.03 5.65
C LEU A 61 5.33 6.56 6.71
N ALA A 62 5.17 7.02 7.97
CA ALA A 62 5.96 6.54 9.09
C ALA A 62 5.71 5.05 9.37
N PHE A 63 4.45 4.59 9.33
CA PHE A 63 4.08 3.18 9.50
C PHE A 63 4.70 2.29 8.42
N PHE A 64 4.80 2.76 7.18
CA PHE A 64 5.46 2.05 6.09
C PHE A 64 6.99 2.14 6.12
N GLY A 65 7.58 2.88 7.05
CA GLY A 65 9.02 3.02 7.19
C GLY A 65 9.67 3.85 6.07
N VAL A 66 8.92 4.78 5.49
CA VAL A 66 9.44 5.71 4.48
C VAL A 66 10.43 6.68 5.10
N THR A 67 11.58 6.84 4.47
CA THR A 67 12.61 7.82 4.87
C THR A 67 13.24 8.44 3.62
N PRO A 68 13.91 9.60 3.75
CA PRO A 68 14.57 10.26 2.61
C PRO A 68 15.61 9.42 1.87
N ALA A 69 16.26 8.46 2.55
CA ALA A 69 17.28 7.60 1.97
C ALA A 69 16.72 6.36 1.26
N LYS A 70 15.40 6.15 1.28
CA LYS A 70 14.75 4.99 0.68
C LYS A 70 14.44 5.20 -0.79
N LYS A 71 14.61 4.14 -1.57
CA LYS A 71 14.09 4.04 -2.94
C LYS A 71 12.64 3.61 -2.86
N VAL A 72 11.73 4.51 -3.21
CA VAL A 72 10.28 4.35 -3.06
C VAL A 72 9.60 4.26 -4.41
N VAL A 73 8.78 3.25 -4.59
CA VAL A 73 7.88 3.08 -5.73
C VAL A 73 6.46 3.37 -5.27
N GLU A 74 5.72 4.21 -6.00
CA GLU A 74 4.28 4.42 -5.84
C GLU A 74 3.54 3.82 -7.04
N PHE A 75 2.67 2.84 -6.79
CA PHE A 75 1.85 2.23 -7.84
C PHE A 75 0.61 3.05 -8.11
N ILE A 76 0.41 3.43 -9.38
CA ILE A 76 -0.68 4.26 -9.92
C ILE A 76 -0.89 5.53 -9.08
N PRO A 77 -0.01 6.53 -9.22
CA PRO A 77 -0.07 7.79 -8.46
C PRO A 77 -1.35 8.60 -8.72
N GLY A 78 -2.07 8.33 -9.80
CA GLY A 78 -3.26 9.07 -10.22
C GLY A 78 -2.94 10.56 -10.40
N GLY A 79 -3.72 11.43 -9.75
CA GLY A 79 -3.47 12.87 -9.76
C GLY A 79 -2.30 13.35 -8.89
N GLY A 80 -1.48 12.44 -8.34
CA GLY A 80 -0.23 12.76 -7.65
C GLY A 80 -0.37 13.23 -6.20
N TRP A 81 -1.41 12.79 -5.50
CA TRP A 81 -1.63 13.23 -4.11
C TRP A 81 -0.46 12.86 -3.18
N TYR A 82 -0.04 11.57 -3.18
CA TYR A 82 1.14 11.13 -2.44
C TYR A 82 2.44 11.52 -3.16
N SER A 83 2.43 11.61 -4.50
CA SER A 83 3.60 12.03 -5.29
C SER A 83 4.10 13.42 -4.89
N GLU A 84 3.20 14.38 -4.56
CA GLU A 84 3.56 15.71 -4.06
C GLU A 84 4.36 15.66 -2.75
N ILE A 85 4.25 14.57 -1.99
CA ILE A 85 5.00 14.33 -0.75
C ILE A 85 6.24 13.48 -1.03
N LEU A 86 6.04 12.33 -1.67
CA LEU A 86 7.07 11.31 -1.86
C LEU A 86 8.22 11.78 -2.75
N ALA A 87 7.92 12.52 -3.83
CA ALA A 87 8.94 13.02 -4.75
C ALA A 87 9.82 14.13 -4.15
N LYS A 88 9.42 14.71 -3.02
CA LYS A 88 10.18 15.74 -2.30
C LYS A 88 10.98 15.21 -1.11
N LEU A 89 10.84 13.93 -0.80
CA LEU A 89 11.58 13.29 0.29
C LEU A 89 13.01 12.89 -0.05
N PRO A 90 13.36 12.46 -1.30
CA PRO A 90 14.64 11.83 -1.55
C PRO A 90 15.83 12.72 -1.16
N ALA A 91 16.74 12.13 -0.38
CA ALA A 91 18.08 12.65 -0.09
C ALA A 91 19.11 11.66 -0.69
N ALA A 92 20.39 11.83 -0.37
CA ALA A 92 21.44 10.98 -0.91
C ALA A 92 21.10 9.47 -0.78
N GLY A 93 21.04 8.78 -1.92
CA GLY A 93 20.71 7.34 -2.03
C GLY A 93 19.23 7.01 -2.17
N GLY A 94 18.31 7.96 -1.90
CA GLY A 94 16.88 7.78 -2.08
C GLY A 94 16.40 8.13 -3.50
N SER A 95 15.22 7.64 -3.86
CA SER A 95 14.56 7.98 -5.12
C SER A 95 13.05 7.80 -5.02
N TYR A 96 12.33 8.47 -5.92
CA TYR A 96 10.90 8.26 -6.15
C TYR A 96 10.66 7.75 -7.56
N THR A 97 9.83 6.71 -7.68
CA THR A 97 9.41 6.12 -8.95
C THR A 97 7.89 5.97 -8.99
N ALA A 98 7.26 6.56 -9.99
CA ALA A 98 5.85 6.34 -10.31
C ALA A 98 5.74 5.07 -11.18
N LEU A 99 5.09 4.02 -10.68
CA LEU A 99 4.89 2.75 -11.36
C LEU A 99 3.47 2.67 -11.91
N VAL A 100 3.32 2.43 -13.20
CA VAL A 100 2.02 2.45 -13.87
C VAL A 100 1.80 1.23 -14.77
N PRO A 101 0.53 0.87 -15.10
CA PRO A 101 0.23 -0.43 -15.73
C PRO A 101 0.47 -0.48 -17.25
N SER A 102 0.84 0.62 -17.91
CA SER A 102 1.02 0.63 -19.36
C SER A 102 1.86 1.82 -19.85
N ALA A 103 2.34 1.77 -21.09
CA ALA A 103 3.05 2.88 -21.74
C ALA A 103 2.17 4.14 -21.82
N LYS A 104 0.87 4.01 -22.16
CA LYS A 104 -0.07 5.13 -22.17
C LYS A 104 -0.23 5.76 -20.78
N ALA A 105 -0.30 4.96 -19.73
CA ALA A 105 -0.35 5.47 -18.35
C ALA A 105 0.97 6.14 -17.95
N ALA A 106 2.12 5.71 -18.52
CA ALA A 106 3.42 6.33 -18.30
C ALA A 106 3.50 7.75 -18.86
N GLU A 107 2.90 8.01 -20.03
CA GLU A 107 2.77 9.36 -20.58
C GLU A 107 2.02 10.30 -19.61
N GLY A 108 0.88 9.81 -19.07
CA GLY A 108 0.09 10.56 -18.10
C GLY A 108 0.84 10.82 -16.79
N ALA A 109 1.58 9.84 -16.27
CA ALA A 109 2.40 9.99 -15.07
C ALA A 109 3.57 10.96 -15.30
N THR A 110 4.22 10.89 -16.46
CA THR A 110 5.29 11.83 -16.84
C THR A 110 4.76 13.26 -16.91
N LYS A 111 3.61 13.45 -17.55
CA LYS A 111 2.95 14.76 -17.60
C LYS A 111 2.59 15.26 -16.20
N MET A 112 2.02 14.41 -15.34
CA MET A 112 1.66 14.76 -13.96
C MET A 112 2.89 15.22 -13.16
N LEU A 113 4.03 14.52 -13.28
CA LEU A 113 5.28 14.92 -12.61
C LEU A 113 5.78 16.26 -13.12
N ALA A 114 5.76 16.47 -14.45
CA ALA A 114 6.20 17.73 -15.08
C ALA A 114 5.31 18.91 -14.65
N ASP A 115 3.99 18.77 -14.75
CA ASP A 115 3.02 19.83 -14.41
C ASP A 115 3.16 20.27 -12.95
N LYS A 116 3.45 19.30 -12.06
CA LYS A 116 3.64 19.54 -10.61
C LYS A 116 5.09 19.87 -10.23
N LYS A 117 6.00 19.93 -11.20
CA LYS A 117 7.44 20.17 -10.99
C LYS A 117 8.05 19.20 -9.96
N LEU A 118 7.69 17.92 -10.05
CA LEU A 118 8.17 16.86 -9.17
C LEU A 118 9.32 16.10 -9.82
N THR A 119 10.34 15.81 -9.03
CA THR A 119 11.49 14.99 -9.46
C THR A 119 11.20 13.50 -9.18
N GLY A 120 11.31 12.68 -10.21
CA GLY A 120 11.08 11.25 -10.10
C GLY A 120 11.23 10.55 -11.45
N THR A 121 11.22 9.23 -11.43
CA THR A 121 11.20 8.40 -12.65
C THR A 121 9.82 7.80 -12.85
N VAL A 122 9.50 7.43 -14.09
CA VAL A 122 8.30 6.67 -14.43
C VAL A 122 8.72 5.29 -14.91
N ALA A 123 8.06 4.27 -14.39
CA ALA A 123 8.28 2.88 -14.73
C ALA A 123 6.95 2.18 -15.01
N THR A 124 7.00 1.02 -15.66
CA THR A 124 5.81 0.25 -16.02
C THR A 124 5.82 -1.14 -15.38
N VAL A 125 4.62 -1.66 -15.15
CA VAL A 125 4.37 -3.06 -14.84
C VAL A 125 3.15 -3.51 -15.65
N ASP A 126 3.28 -4.60 -16.39
CA ASP A 126 2.15 -5.18 -17.14
C ASP A 126 1.32 -6.08 -16.20
N PRO A 127 0.05 -5.75 -15.90
CA PRO A 127 -0.77 -6.58 -15.02
C PRO A 127 -1.09 -7.97 -15.61
N ALA A 128 -1.05 -8.13 -16.93
CA ALA A 128 -1.33 -9.42 -17.55
C ALA A 128 -0.21 -10.44 -17.33
N THR A 129 1.04 -9.97 -17.25
CA THR A 129 2.23 -10.84 -17.17
C THR A 129 3.03 -10.67 -15.89
N GLY A 130 2.88 -9.55 -15.18
CA GLY A 130 3.75 -9.14 -14.07
C GLY A 130 5.12 -8.62 -14.51
N THR A 131 5.36 -8.46 -15.82
CA THR A 131 6.63 -7.91 -16.30
C THR A 131 6.77 -6.45 -15.91
N SER A 132 7.89 -6.08 -15.29
CA SER A 132 8.16 -4.72 -14.83
C SER A 132 9.47 -4.17 -15.38
N SER A 133 9.49 -2.87 -15.67
CA SER A 133 10.72 -2.15 -16.02
C SER A 133 11.58 -1.78 -14.79
N VAL A 134 11.06 -1.97 -13.57
CA VAL A 134 11.83 -1.78 -12.34
C VAL A 134 12.70 -3.02 -12.10
N PRO A 135 14.04 -2.89 -11.94
CA PRO A 135 14.91 -4.02 -11.72
C PRO A 135 14.57 -4.79 -10.43
N ALA A 136 14.79 -6.12 -10.46
CA ALA A 136 14.62 -6.96 -9.28
C ALA A 136 15.56 -6.53 -8.14
N ASN A 137 15.12 -6.69 -6.89
CA ASN A 137 15.87 -6.41 -5.67
C ASN A 137 16.50 -5.00 -5.63
N SER A 138 15.84 -4.01 -6.21
CA SER A 138 16.37 -2.65 -6.36
C SER A 138 15.69 -1.62 -5.45
N GLN A 139 14.48 -1.90 -4.98
CA GLN A 139 13.65 -0.96 -4.23
C GLN A 139 13.59 -1.29 -2.73
N ASP A 140 13.45 -0.27 -1.90
CA ASP A 140 13.32 -0.44 -0.44
C ASP A 140 11.87 -0.48 -0.01
N VAL A 141 11.00 0.28 -0.69
CA VAL A 141 9.57 0.41 -0.35
C VAL A 141 8.74 0.46 -1.63
N VAL A 142 7.68 -0.33 -1.70
CA VAL A 142 6.61 -0.22 -2.69
C VAL A 142 5.34 0.19 -1.97
N LEU A 143 4.64 1.20 -2.48
CA LEU A 143 3.42 1.74 -1.91
C LEU A 143 2.29 1.68 -2.93
N THR A 144 1.11 1.34 -2.46
CA THR A 144 -0.12 1.43 -3.24
C THR A 144 -1.23 2.03 -2.39
N PHE A 145 -1.94 2.99 -2.97
CA PHE A 145 -2.99 3.73 -2.29
C PHE A 145 -4.28 3.67 -3.10
N ARG A 146 -5.21 2.79 -2.69
CA ARG A 146 -6.54 2.65 -3.31
C ARG A 146 -6.48 2.17 -4.76
N ASN A 147 -5.71 1.11 -5.01
CA ASN A 147 -5.57 0.53 -6.34
C ASN A 147 -5.69 -0.99 -6.35
N VAL A 148 -5.60 -1.69 -5.19
CA VAL A 148 -5.73 -3.16 -5.18
C VAL A 148 -7.14 -3.55 -5.61
N HIS A 149 -8.17 -2.83 -5.14
CA HIS A 149 -9.54 -3.05 -5.60
C HIS A 149 -9.68 -2.98 -7.14
N ASN A 150 -8.96 -2.06 -7.81
CA ASN A 150 -8.97 -1.99 -9.28
C ASN A 150 -8.38 -3.25 -9.93
N LEU A 151 -7.34 -3.83 -9.32
CA LEU A 151 -6.73 -5.07 -9.81
C LEU A 151 -7.65 -6.27 -9.61
N THR A 152 -8.38 -6.33 -8.49
CA THR A 152 -9.32 -7.43 -8.20
C THR A 152 -10.60 -7.32 -9.01
N MET A 153 -11.13 -6.12 -9.23
CA MET A 153 -12.32 -5.86 -10.05
C MET A 153 -12.12 -6.26 -11.52
N ASN A 154 -10.91 -6.10 -12.06
CA ASN A 154 -10.58 -6.49 -13.42
C ASN A 154 -10.58 -8.03 -13.63
N GLY A 155 -10.60 -8.80 -12.54
CA GLY A 155 -10.59 -10.25 -12.58
C GLY A 155 -9.29 -10.86 -13.10
N GLY A 156 -9.31 -12.18 -13.31
CA GLY A 156 -8.14 -12.92 -13.79
C GLY A 156 -6.94 -12.86 -12.84
N ASP A 157 -5.73 -12.96 -13.39
CA ASP A 157 -4.48 -13.04 -12.64
C ASP A 157 -3.80 -11.68 -12.39
N ALA A 158 -4.42 -10.57 -12.82
CA ALA A 158 -3.82 -9.24 -12.78
C ALA A 158 -3.30 -8.85 -11.39
N ALA A 159 -4.12 -9.06 -10.35
CA ALA A 159 -3.71 -8.79 -8.98
C ALA A 159 -2.53 -9.67 -8.54
N ALA A 160 -2.59 -10.98 -8.81
CA ALA A 160 -1.52 -11.92 -8.45
C ALA A 160 -0.20 -11.57 -9.16
N ASN A 161 -0.26 -11.24 -10.44
CA ASN A 161 0.91 -10.87 -11.24
C ASN A 161 1.56 -9.57 -10.75
N VAL A 162 0.76 -8.56 -10.42
CA VAL A 162 1.28 -7.28 -9.91
C VAL A 162 1.89 -7.46 -8.52
N PHE A 163 1.29 -8.26 -7.62
CA PHE A 163 1.88 -8.56 -6.31
C PHE A 163 3.23 -9.30 -6.44
N LYS A 164 3.34 -10.27 -7.38
CA LYS A 164 4.63 -10.93 -7.70
C LYS A 164 5.66 -9.93 -8.23
N ALA A 165 5.26 -8.99 -9.09
CA ALA A 165 6.15 -7.94 -9.58
C ALA A 165 6.65 -7.03 -8.44
N TRP A 166 5.76 -6.61 -7.51
CA TRP A 166 6.16 -5.85 -6.33
C TRP A 166 7.13 -6.64 -5.44
N PHE A 167 6.89 -7.94 -5.27
CA PHE A 167 7.81 -8.81 -4.54
C PHE A 167 9.19 -8.88 -5.22
N ALA A 168 9.22 -9.05 -6.55
CA ALA A 168 10.46 -9.15 -7.30
C ALA A 168 11.31 -7.88 -7.20
N MET A 169 10.71 -6.69 -7.35
CA MET A 169 11.46 -5.41 -7.32
C MET A 169 11.95 -5.01 -5.94
N LEU A 170 11.33 -5.48 -4.86
CA LEU A 170 11.78 -5.19 -3.50
C LEU A 170 13.05 -5.96 -3.15
N LYS A 171 13.96 -5.31 -2.45
CA LYS A 171 15.10 -5.95 -1.78
C LYS A 171 14.62 -6.91 -0.69
N PRO A 172 15.39 -7.94 -0.32
CA PRO A 172 15.16 -8.69 0.92
C PRO A 172 15.08 -7.73 2.11
N GLY A 173 14.04 -7.86 2.94
CA GLY A 173 13.71 -6.92 4.02
C GLY A 173 12.97 -5.66 3.58
N GLY A 174 12.70 -5.50 2.28
CA GLY A 174 11.92 -4.38 1.73
C GLY A 174 10.44 -4.44 2.12
N THR A 175 9.78 -3.29 2.09
CA THR A 175 8.40 -3.10 2.56
C THR A 175 7.43 -2.94 1.40
N LEU A 176 6.29 -3.66 1.45
CA LEU A 176 5.09 -3.34 0.69
C LEU A 176 4.08 -2.69 1.63
N GLY A 177 3.69 -1.44 1.34
CA GLY A 177 2.64 -0.71 2.04
C GLY A 177 1.37 -0.63 1.20
N VAL A 178 0.24 -1.06 1.78
CA VAL A 178 -1.07 -1.06 1.12
C VAL A 178 -2.06 -0.27 1.96
N VAL A 179 -2.68 0.73 1.34
CA VAL A 179 -3.90 1.39 1.84
C VAL A 179 -4.99 1.17 0.82
N ASP A 180 -6.12 0.57 1.22
CA ASP A 180 -7.26 0.44 0.31
C ASP A 180 -8.60 0.53 1.05
N HIS A 181 -9.67 0.68 0.28
CA HIS A 181 -11.04 0.79 0.78
C HIS A 181 -11.48 -0.53 1.40
N ARG A 182 -11.83 -0.50 2.68
CA ARG A 182 -12.16 -1.70 3.46
C ARG A 182 -13.56 -2.19 3.17
N LEU A 183 -13.69 -3.43 2.68
CA LEU A 183 -14.92 -4.19 2.78
C LEU A 183 -14.90 -4.97 4.10
N PRO A 184 -15.95 -4.91 4.94
CA PRO A 184 -16.05 -5.75 6.14
C PRO A 184 -15.89 -7.24 5.80
N GLU A 185 -15.22 -8.00 6.68
CA GLU A 185 -14.93 -9.43 6.42
C GLU A 185 -16.20 -10.29 6.31
N ASP A 186 -17.27 -9.92 7.01
CA ASP A 186 -18.58 -10.58 6.99
C ASP A 186 -19.47 -10.13 5.82
N ALA A 187 -19.09 -9.10 5.06
CA ALA A 187 -19.84 -8.67 3.89
C ALA A 187 -19.74 -9.68 2.74
N ASP A 188 -20.73 -9.67 1.84
CA ASP A 188 -20.71 -10.50 0.64
C ASP A 188 -19.48 -10.18 -0.22
N ALA A 189 -18.66 -11.21 -0.48
CA ALA A 189 -17.47 -11.10 -1.31
C ALA A 189 -17.76 -10.68 -2.78
N ALA A 190 -19.00 -10.86 -3.25
CA ALA A 190 -19.40 -10.39 -4.58
C ALA A 190 -19.25 -8.86 -4.73
N LYS A 191 -19.37 -8.12 -3.64
CA LYS A 191 -19.18 -6.66 -3.62
C LYS A 191 -17.74 -6.22 -4.00
N GLU A 192 -16.73 -7.09 -3.85
CA GLU A 192 -15.37 -6.77 -4.30
C GLU A 192 -15.27 -6.56 -5.82
N LYS A 193 -16.29 -6.99 -6.60
CA LYS A 193 -16.27 -6.93 -8.07
C LYS A 193 -16.68 -5.57 -8.62
N ASP A 194 -17.43 -4.76 -7.88
CA ASP A 194 -18.07 -3.56 -8.42
C ASP A 194 -18.18 -2.37 -7.46
N SER A 195 -17.96 -2.59 -6.15
CA SER A 195 -18.13 -1.53 -5.15
C SER A 195 -16.90 -0.66 -4.93
N GLY A 196 -15.74 -1.07 -5.41
CA GLY A 196 -14.46 -0.42 -5.10
C GLY A 196 -13.94 -0.67 -3.68
N TYR A 197 -14.63 -1.50 -2.89
CA TYR A 197 -14.15 -1.99 -1.60
C TYR A 197 -13.50 -3.37 -1.78
N VAL A 198 -12.50 -3.67 -0.95
CA VAL A 198 -11.80 -4.97 -0.93
C VAL A 198 -11.59 -5.43 0.50
N LYS A 199 -11.70 -6.74 0.76
CA LYS A 199 -11.45 -7.31 2.10
C LYS A 199 -9.96 -7.30 2.41
N GLU A 200 -9.62 -7.09 3.69
CA GLU A 200 -8.23 -7.24 4.14
C GLU A 200 -7.70 -8.67 3.89
N SER A 201 -8.55 -9.68 4.09
CA SER A 201 -8.22 -11.08 3.85
C SER A 201 -7.85 -11.36 2.40
N THR A 202 -8.53 -10.72 1.43
CA THR A 202 -8.19 -10.82 0.00
C THR A 202 -6.79 -10.25 -0.27
N VAL A 203 -6.47 -9.08 0.28
CA VAL A 203 -5.13 -8.47 0.11
C VAL A 203 -4.05 -9.29 0.80
N LYS A 204 -4.31 -9.79 2.02
CA LYS A 204 -3.36 -10.65 2.75
C LYS A 204 -3.04 -11.92 1.95
N ARG A 205 -4.07 -12.60 1.43
CA ARG A 205 -3.90 -13.80 0.60
C ARG A 205 -3.09 -13.54 -0.67
N LEU A 206 -3.33 -12.42 -1.37
CA LEU A 206 -2.55 -12.03 -2.55
C LEU A 206 -1.08 -11.77 -2.22
N ALA A 207 -0.82 -11.06 -1.12
CA ALA A 207 0.53 -10.77 -0.68
C ALA A 207 1.29 -12.04 -0.26
N GLU A 208 0.66 -12.91 0.54
CA GLU A 208 1.24 -14.18 0.99
C GLU A 208 1.53 -15.12 -0.18
N ALA A 209 0.62 -15.21 -1.15
CA ALA A 209 0.83 -16.01 -2.37
C ALA A 209 1.99 -15.49 -3.24
N ALA A 210 2.32 -14.20 -3.16
CA ALA A 210 3.49 -13.61 -3.81
C ALA A 210 4.80 -13.81 -3.02
N GLY A 211 4.74 -14.31 -1.77
CA GLY A 211 5.89 -14.57 -0.90
C GLY A 211 6.11 -13.54 0.21
N PHE A 212 5.25 -12.55 0.33
CA PHE A 212 5.32 -11.56 1.41
C PHE A 212 4.92 -12.17 2.75
N ARG A 213 5.39 -11.56 3.85
CA ARG A 213 4.91 -11.82 5.20
C ARG A 213 4.23 -10.57 5.76
N LEU A 214 3.09 -10.76 6.44
CA LEU A 214 2.44 -9.68 7.16
C LEU A 214 3.37 -9.15 8.26
N ALA A 215 3.56 -7.83 8.29
CA ALA A 215 4.43 -7.15 9.24
C ALA A 215 3.69 -6.16 10.15
N GLY A 216 2.41 -5.91 9.89
CA GLY A 216 1.54 -5.11 10.75
C GLY A 216 0.34 -4.53 10.02
N ALA A 217 -0.62 -4.09 10.82
CA ALA A 217 -1.80 -3.36 10.36
C ALA A 217 -2.02 -2.12 11.23
N SER A 218 -2.70 -1.11 10.70
CA SER A 218 -3.00 0.15 11.39
C SER A 218 -4.39 0.65 11.01
N ASN A 219 -5.09 1.23 11.96
CA ASN A 219 -6.38 1.87 11.73
C ASN A 219 -6.26 3.38 11.47
N VAL A 220 -5.06 3.88 11.18
CA VAL A 220 -4.81 5.32 10.97
C VAL A 220 -5.70 5.94 9.90
N ASN A 221 -6.12 5.17 8.89
CA ASN A 221 -6.99 5.61 7.82
C ASN A 221 -8.43 5.05 7.93
N ALA A 222 -8.80 4.50 9.08
CA ALA A 222 -10.15 4.00 9.30
C ALA A 222 -11.16 5.15 9.42
N ASN A 223 -12.36 4.94 8.90
CA ASN A 223 -13.49 5.86 9.03
C ASN A 223 -14.77 5.11 9.41
N PRO A 224 -15.12 5.04 10.69
CA PRO A 224 -16.30 4.30 11.15
C PRO A 224 -17.65 4.88 10.70
N LYS A 225 -17.66 6.04 10.05
CA LYS A 225 -18.86 6.62 9.45
C LYS A 225 -19.21 6.03 8.09
N ASP A 226 -18.27 5.35 7.45
CA ASP A 226 -18.49 4.68 6.17
C ASP A 226 -19.20 3.35 6.41
N THR A 227 -20.43 3.23 5.90
CA THR A 227 -21.29 2.06 6.07
C THR A 227 -21.10 0.99 4.99
N HIS A 228 -20.29 1.26 3.97
CA HIS A 228 -19.89 0.35 2.88
C HIS A 228 -21.04 -0.14 1.97
N ASP A 229 -22.22 0.48 2.06
CA ASP A 229 -23.46 0.08 1.35
C ASP A 229 -23.98 1.16 0.39
N HIS A 230 -23.10 2.03 -0.07
CA HIS A 230 -23.46 3.18 -0.89
C HIS A 230 -23.87 2.78 -2.33
N PRO A 231 -24.83 3.52 -2.96
CA PRO A 231 -25.43 3.14 -4.26
C PRO A 231 -24.45 2.99 -5.44
N LYS A 232 -23.31 3.70 -5.39
CA LYS A 232 -22.22 3.58 -6.36
C LYS A 232 -20.91 3.13 -5.69
N GLY A 233 -21.05 2.27 -4.66
CA GLY A 233 -19.92 1.85 -3.88
C GLY A 233 -19.13 3.03 -3.31
N VAL A 234 -17.83 2.87 -3.18
CA VAL A 234 -16.91 3.88 -2.63
C VAL A 234 -16.95 5.22 -3.40
N TRP A 235 -17.28 5.20 -4.68
CA TRP A 235 -17.32 6.41 -5.50
C TRP A 235 -18.49 7.35 -5.18
N THR A 236 -19.48 6.90 -4.39
CA THR A 236 -20.53 7.76 -3.83
C THR A 236 -19.93 8.82 -2.89
N LEU A 237 -18.87 8.45 -2.17
CA LEU A 237 -18.20 9.30 -1.19
C LEU A 237 -17.26 10.34 -1.83
N PRO A 238 -16.82 11.36 -1.04
CA PRO A 238 -15.77 12.27 -1.49
C PRO A 238 -14.45 11.49 -1.81
N PRO A 239 -13.67 12.01 -2.76
CA PRO A 239 -13.85 13.22 -3.54
C PRO A 239 -14.68 13.03 -4.79
N THR A 240 -15.12 11.81 -5.09
CA THR A 240 -15.73 11.46 -6.38
C THR A 240 -17.16 11.98 -6.49
N TYR A 241 -17.97 11.77 -5.44
CA TYR A 241 -19.40 12.17 -5.44
C TYR A 241 -20.13 11.69 -6.70
N ALA A 242 -20.10 10.39 -6.99
CA ALA A 242 -20.64 9.80 -8.22
C ALA A 242 -22.16 10.01 -8.41
N LEU A 243 -22.87 10.46 -7.38
CA LEU A 243 -24.29 10.86 -7.44
C LEU A 243 -24.48 12.37 -7.61
N ALA A 244 -23.40 13.11 -7.92
CA ALA A 244 -23.41 14.58 -8.04
C ALA A 244 -24.00 15.28 -6.80
N ASP A 245 -25.15 15.91 -6.91
CA ASP A 245 -25.78 16.66 -5.81
C ASP A 245 -26.78 15.84 -5.00
N VAL A 246 -27.07 14.57 -5.40
CA VAL A 246 -27.98 13.71 -4.64
C VAL A 246 -27.34 13.35 -3.30
N ASP A 247 -28.01 13.73 -2.21
CA ASP A 247 -27.57 13.50 -0.83
C ASP A 247 -26.12 13.97 -0.53
N ARG A 248 -25.63 14.96 -1.28
CA ARG A 248 -24.24 15.42 -1.20
C ARG A 248 -23.81 15.81 0.22
N ALA A 249 -24.70 16.48 0.97
CA ALA A 249 -24.42 16.86 2.36
C ALA A 249 -24.24 15.64 3.27
N LYS A 250 -25.03 14.57 3.08
CA LYS A 250 -24.90 13.29 3.79
C LYS A 250 -23.54 12.65 3.53
N TYR A 251 -23.16 12.54 2.26
CA TYR A 251 -21.87 11.92 1.89
C TYR A 251 -20.67 12.78 2.28
N ALA A 252 -20.80 14.11 2.23
CA ALA A 252 -19.77 15.01 2.75
C ALA A 252 -19.55 14.86 4.27
N ALA A 253 -20.62 14.61 5.05
CA ALA A 253 -20.55 14.40 6.50
C ALA A 253 -19.85 13.06 6.86
N ILE A 254 -19.93 12.04 5.99
CA ILE A 254 -19.16 10.80 6.12
C ILE A 254 -17.67 11.09 5.90
N GLY A 255 -17.33 11.84 4.87
CA GLY A 255 -15.96 12.09 4.45
C GLY A 255 -15.42 11.04 3.47
N GLU A 256 -14.10 10.88 3.36
CA GLU A 256 -13.52 9.81 2.55
C GLU A 256 -13.80 8.44 3.19
N SER A 257 -13.79 7.38 2.37
CA SER A 257 -14.10 6.01 2.78
C SER A 257 -13.29 5.49 3.96
N ASP A 258 -13.80 4.45 4.61
CA ASP A 258 -13.01 3.61 5.52
C ASP A 258 -11.90 2.88 4.76
N ARG A 259 -10.69 2.87 5.33
CA ARG A 259 -9.53 2.24 4.71
C ARG A 259 -8.69 1.50 5.73
N PHE A 260 -8.32 0.29 5.38
CA PHE A 260 -7.25 -0.40 6.08
C PHE A 260 -5.88 0.13 5.64
N THR A 261 -4.89 -0.06 6.50
CA THR A 261 -3.48 0.25 6.23
C THR A 261 -2.66 -0.95 6.68
N ILE A 262 -2.09 -1.68 5.74
CA ILE A 262 -1.39 -2.95 5.99
C ILE A 262 0.04 -2.85 5.47
N ARG A 263 0.98 -3.36 6.24
CA ARG A 263 2.38 -3.46 5.88
C ARG A 263 2.80 -4.92 5.79
N PHE A 264 3.44 -5.24 4.68
CA PHE A 264 4.10 -6.51 4.45
C PHE A 264 5.61 -6.32 4.30
N VAL A 265 6.37 -7.40 4.47
CA VAL A 265 7.81 -7.42 4.27
C VAL A 265 8.19 -8.56 3.34
N LYS A 266 9.14 -8.31 2.43
CA LYS A 266 9.83 -9.39 1.71
C LYS A 266 10.80 -10.05 2.68
N PRO A 267 10.73 -11.37 2.93
CA PRO A 267 11.69 -12.06 3.79
C PRO A 267 13.14 -11.84 3.33
N LYS A 268 14.08 -11.93 4.31
CA LYS A 268 15.52 -11.88 4.03
C LYS A 268 16.01 -13.21 3.45
#